data_9c7e3eb560217cb9c9915ae3362fc328
#
_entry.id   9c7e3eb560217cb9c9915ae3362fc328
#
_cell.length_a   1.000
_cell.length_b   1.000
_cell.length_c   1.000
_cell.angle_alpha   90.00
_cell.angle_beta   90.00
_cell.angle_gamma   90.00
#
_symmetry.space_group_name_H-M   'P 1'
#
loop_
_entity.id
_entity.type
_entity.pdbx_description
1 polymer ?
#
loop_
_entity_poly.entity_id
_entity_poly.type
_entity_poly.pdbx_seq_one_letter_code
_entity_poly.pdbx_strand_id
1 'polypeptide(L)'
;MGMHHTPDHLSDIRGKHCPHNLSMPSTHLPTSLMAASAIDFPPMNHPWGDTLPAPGGLLTLRPGLHWVRMPLPFALNHINLWALDDDHDGHPSWTVVDAGVATETIRKLWQTLWAGPLAAKPLGRMLVTHMHPDHVGNAQWLIDNFSGAQPARLWMSAADHLAAALACRETTGYGGDRAADYFQSHGLSHPEGMAKIRERGGYYASMVPSVPYAYRRLMDGMRVQMGERSWQCLAGYGHAPEHMALYNERDGLLISGDMLLPRISTNVSVTDMEPEADALGLFLASLDRMTALPADTLALPSHGLPFTGIHTRIQQLKDHHRDRLHDVLTACRDQPCSAADMLPILFQRSLDLHQTTFAMGEAVAHLNHLWHLGQLRRGRDTHGVWRFEAV
;
A
#
# COMPACT_ATOMS: atom_id res chain seq x y z
N MET A 1 -40.34 50.44 -24.19
CA MET A 1 -41.15 49.39 -24.83
C MET A 1 -40.75 48.10 -24.18
N GLY A 2 -41.34 47.56 -23.20
CA GLY A 2 -42.73 47.33 -22.85
C GLY A 2 -43.16 45.93 -23.22
N MET A 3 -43.32 45.12 -22.18
CA MET A 3 -44.34 44.10 -21.89
C MET A 3 -43.70 42.78 -21.41
N HIS A 4 -43.77 42.49 -20.12
CA HIS A 4 -44.81 41.72 -19.41
C HIS A 4 -45.11 40.34 -20.00
N HIS A 5 -44.76 39.25 -19.28
CA HIS A 5 -45.70 38.33 -18.71
C HIS A 5 -44.98 37.21 -17.90
N THR A 6 -45.24 37.17 -16.59
CA THR A 6 -45.37 35.99 -15.74
C THR A 6 -46.85 35.56 -15.79
N PRO A 7 -47.34 34.43 -15.21
CA PRO A 7 -46.75 33.43 -14.33
C PRO A 7 -47.26 31.98 -14.58
N ASP A 8 -46.78 31.08 -13.64
CA ASP A 8 -47.46 29.88 -13.13
C ASP A 8 -47.67 28.65 -14.00
N HIS A 9 -46.98 27.58 -13.61
CA HIS A 9 -47.66 26.35 -13.20
C HIS A 9 -46.69 25.43 -12.40
N LEU A 10 -46.81 25.50 -11.07
CA LEU A 10 -46.46 24.42 -10.16
C LEU A 10 -47.61 23.39 -10.25
N SER A 11 -47.29 22.19 -10.66
CA SER A 11 -48.16 21.04 -10.41
C SER A 11 -47.32 19.81 -10.07
N ASP A 12 -47.41 19.42 -8.81
CA ASP A 12 -47.49 18.08 -8.24
C ASP A 12 -46.87 16.92 -9.05
N ILE A 13 -45.74 16.43 -8.58
CA ILE A 13 -45.36 15.04 -8.75
C ILE A 13 -45.15 14.42 -7.37
N ARG A 14 -46.27 13.98 -6.77
CA ARG A 14 -46.27 13.02 -5.66
C ARG A 14 -45.96 11.63 -6.17
N GLY A 15 -45.01 11.00 -5.55
CA GLY A 15 -45.04 9.61 -5.18
C GLY A 15 -45.02 8.56 -6.28
N LYS A 16 -43.86 8.03 -6.61
CA LYS A 16 -43.73 6.61 -6.94
C LYS A 16 -42.66 5.98 -6.09
N HIS A 17 -43.09 5.26 -5.05
CA HIS A 17 -42.31 4.27 -4.34
C HIS A 17 -41.82 3.22 -5.33
N CYS A 18 -40.53 3.06 -5.43
CA CYS A 18 -39.91 1.90 -6.05
C CYS A 18 -39.57 0.89 -4.94
N PRO A 19 -40.17 -0.29 -4.89
CA PRO A 19 -39.77 -1.32 -3.97
C PRO A 19 -38.68 -2.16 -4.62
N HIS A 20 -37.43 -1.91 -4.30
CA HIS A 20 -36.38 -2.90 -4.50
C HIS A 20 -36.01 -3.54 -3.18
N ASN A 21 -36.86 -4.46 -2.74
CA ASN A 21 -36.47 -5.53 -1.83
C ASN A 21 -35.68 -6.58 -2.65
N LEU A 22 -34.37 -6.45 -2.68
CA LEU A 22 -33.49 -7.56 -3.01
C LEU A 22 -33.23 -8.32 -1.70
N SER A 23 -34.11 -9.30 -1.40
CA SER A 23 -33.84 -10.31 -0.40
C SER A 23 -32.66 -11.16 -0.88
N MET A 24 -31.51 -10.97 -0.27
CA MET A 24 -30.41 -11.92 -0.32
C MET A 24 -30.83 -13.21 0.38
N PRO A 25 -30.57 -14.40 -0.19
CA PRO A 25 -30.83 -15.63 0.51
C PRO A 25 -29.92 -15.76 1.72
N SER A 26 -30.50 -15.98 2.90
CA SER A 26 -29.78 -16.36 4.11
C SER A 26 -29.12 -17.72 3.90
N THR A 27 -27.84 -17.74 3.59
CA THR A 27 -27.04 -18.96 3.62
C THR A 27 -26.69 -19.25 5.06
N HIS A 28 -27.43 -20.15 5.69
CA HIS A 28 -26.99 -20.83 6.91
C HIS A 28 -25.65 -21.51 6.59
N LEU A 29 -24.58 -21.03 7.21
CA LEU A 29 -23.30 -21.73 7.27
C LEU A 29 -23.49 -23.04 8.04
N PRO A 30 -23.17 -24.20 7.48
CA PRO A 30 -23.18 -25.45 8.22
C PRO A 30 -22.07 -25.42 9.27
N THR A 31 -22.44 -25.68 10.52
CA THR A 31 -21.55 -25.92 11.67
C THR A 31 -20.88 -27.29 11.48
N SER A 32 -19.93 -27.37 10.59
CA SER A 32 -18.99 -28.48 10.47
C SER A 32 -17.65 -27.91 9.99
N LEU A 33 -16.90 -27.36 10.94
CA LEU A 33 -15.46 -27.22 10.77
C LEU A 33 -14.87 -28.64 10.80
N MET A 34 -14.98 -29.35 9.70
CA MET A 34 -14.04 -30.41 9.38
C MET A 34 -12.66 -29.78 9.30
N ALA A 35 -11.71 -30.29 10.07
CA ALA A 35 -10.32 -29.95 9.97
C ALA A 35 -9.93 -30.06 8.47
N ALA A 36 -9.80 -28.93 7.80
CA ALA A 36 -9.16 -28.88 6.51
C ALA A 36 -7.76 -29.44 6.74
N SER A 37 -7.43 -30.53 6.05
CA SER A 37 -6.07 -31.05 6.02
C SER A 37 -5.15 -29.88 5.69
N ALA A 38 -4.19 -29.58 6.58
CA ALA A 38 -3.24 -28.51 6.37
C ALA A 38 -2.61 -28.73 4.98
N ILE A 39 -2.84 -27.82 4.05
CA ILE A 39 -2.19 -27.85 2.76
C ILE A 39 -0.72 -27.60 3.06
N ASP A 40 0.12 -28.61 2.86
CA ASP A 40 1.57 -28.51 3.11
C ASP A 40 2.19 -27.71 1.97
N PHE A 41 2.26 -26.38 2.15
CA PHE A 41 2.94 -25.52 1.21
C PHE A 41 4.47 -25.62 1.35
N PRO A 42 5.23 -25.48 0.25
CA PRO A 42 6.69 -25.46 0.31
C PRO A 42 7.19 -24.39 1.30
N PRO A 43 8.20 -24.70 2.12
CA PRO A 43 8.76 -23.73 3.06
C PRO A 43 9.36 -22.54 2.33
N MET A 44 9.37 -21.39 3.01
CA MET A 44 10.06 -20.21 2.48
C MET A 44 11.56 -20.46 2.39
N ASN A 45 12.16 -20.04 1.26
CA ASN A 45 13.60 -20.13 1.04
C ASN A 45 14.11 -18.81 0.45
N HIS A 46 15.33 -18.42 0.84
CA HIS A 46 16.02 -17.22 0.37
C HIS A 46 17.20 -17.62 -0.53
N PRO A 47 17.04 -17.61 -1.88
CA PRO A 47 18.03 -18.17 -2.80
C PRO A 47 19.40 -17.49 -2.75
N TRP A 48 19.47 -16.23 -2.30
CA TRP A 48 20.74 -15.51 -2.16
C TRP A 48 21.29 -15.50 -0.72
N GLY A 49 20.62 -16.14 0.23
CA GLY A 49 21.03 -16.14 1.64
C GLY A 49 21.28 -14.73 2.15
N ASP A 50 22.45 -14.50 2.73
CA ASP A 50 22.88 -13.20 3.26
C ASP A 50 23.55 -12.29 2.22
N THR A 51 23.61 -12.68 0.95
CA THR A 51 24.20 -11.86 -0.13
C THR A 51 23.31 -10.66 -0.43
N LEU A 52 23.84 -9.47 -0.23
CA LEU A 52 23.13 -8.19 -0.42
C LEU A 52 23.90 -7.30 -1.39
N PRO A 53 23.19 -6.46 -2.19
CA PRO A 53 23.85 -5.36 -2.89
C PRO A 53 24.49 -4.41 -1.88
N ALA A 54 25.72 -3.97 -2.15
CA ALA A 54 26.32 -2.88 -1.39
C ALA A 54 25.51 -1.58 -1.60
N PRO A 55 25.46 -0.66 -0.63
CA PRO A 55 24.87 0.66 -0.83
C PRO A 55 25.47 1.36 -2.07
N GLY A 56 24.62 1.82 -3.00
CA GLY A 56 25.08 2.40 -4.28
C GLY A 56 25.64 1.39 -5.29
N GLY A 57 25.51 0.10 -5.03
CA GLY A 57 25.84 -1.00 -5.94
C GLY A 57 24.59 -1.73 -6.43
N LEU A 58 24.78 -2.67 -7.33
CA LEU A 58 23.73 -3.57 -7.78
C LEU A 58 24.21 -5.03 -7.77
N LEU A 59 23.24 -5.95 -7.60
CA LEU A 59 23.45 -7.39 -7.69
C LEU A 59 22.58 -7.95 -8.83
N THR A 60 23.19 -8.60 -9.80
CA THR A 60 22.47 -9.24 -10.91
C THR A 60 21.83 -10.53 -10.43
N LEU A 61 20.51 -10.59 -10.43
CA LEU A 61 19.73 -11.78 -10.03
C LEU A 61 19.48 -12.71 -11.22
N ARG A 62 19.26 -12.13 -12.39
CA ARG A 62 19.08 -12.81 -13.69
C ARG A 62 19.64 -11.89 -14.80
N PRO A 63 19.98 -12.40 -15.97
CA PRO A 63 20.29 -11.51 -17.10
C PRO A 63 19.22 -10.45 -17.28
N GLY A 64 19.64 -9.18 -17.29
CA GLY A 64 18.75 -8.03 -17.45
C GLY A 64 17.82 -7.72 -16.26
N LEU A 65 18.05 -8.31 -15.08
CA LEU A 65 17.33 -7.99 -13.84
C LEU A 65 18.32 -7.83 -12.69
N HIS A 66 18.32 -6.66 -12.09
CA HIS A 66 19.31 -6.26 -11.09
C HIS A 66 18.60 -5.75 -9.84
N TRP A 67 19.12 -6.14 -8.69
CA TRP A 67 18.70 -5.73 -7.36
C TRP A 67 19.56 -4.56 -6.89
N VAL A 68 18.92 -3.45 -6.56
CA VAL A 68 19.50 -2.27 -5.91
C VAL A 68 18.92 -2.19 -4.50
N ARG A 69 19.75 -1.80 -3.52
CA ARG A 69 19.29 -1.67 -2.13
C ARG A 69 19.69 -0.31 -1.60
N MET A 70 18.71 0.43 -1.08
CA MET A 70 18.90 1.77 -0.53
C MET A 70 18.59 1.79 0.95
N PRO A 71 19.32 2.58 1.78
CA PRO A 71 19.02 2.72 3.20
C PRO A 71 17.76 3.57 3.40
N LEU A 72 17.04 3.32 4.50
CA LEU A 72 15.94 4.15 4.95
C LEU A 72 16.26 4.74 6.33
N PRO A 73 15.81 5.97 6.63
CA PRO A 73 16.02 6.61 7.93
C PRO A 73 14.97 6.18 8.98
N PHE A 74 14.49 4.93 8.90
CA PHE A 74 13.43 4.39 9.74
C PHE A 74 13.87 3.11 10.43
N ALA A 75 13.02 2.56 11.31
CA ALA A 75 13.23 1.23 11.89
C ALA A 75 13.30 0.15 10.80
N LEU A 76 12.52 0.29 9.75
CA LEU A 76 12.68 -0.44 8.49
C LEU A 76 13.83 0.22 7.72
N ASN A 77 15.02 -0.34 7.83
CA ASN A 77 16.29 0.32 7.50
C ASN A 77 16.70 0.26 6.01
N HIS A 78 15.87 -0.32 5.15
CA HIS A 78 16.20 -0.47 3.73
C HIS A 78 14.96 -0.61 2.85
N ILE A 79 15.14 -0.27 1.57
CA ILE A 79 14.24 -0.62 0.47
C ILE A 79 15.01 -1.31 -0.65
N ASN A 80 14.42 -2.33 -1.25
CA ASN A 80 14.87 -2.99 -2.47
C ASN A 80 14.21 -2.33 -3.68
N LEU A 81 15.02 -1.99 -4.66
CA LEU A 81 14.63 -1.39 -5.91
C LEU A 81 15.13 -2.28 -7.05
N TRP A 82 14.46 -2.23 -8.19
CA TRP A 82 14.80 -3.14 -9.29
C TRP A 82 15.18 -2.33 -10.53
N ALA A 83 16.34 -2.62 -11.10
CA ALA A 83 16.76 -2.07 -12.38
C ALA A 83 16.69 -3.17 -13.43
N LEU A 84 15.98 -2.91 -14.52
CA LEU A 84 15.78 -3.86 -15.61
C LEU A 84 16.40 -3.31 -16.89
N ASP A 85 17.14 -4.16 -17.59
CA ASP A 85 17.52 -3.89 -18.97
C ASP A 85 16.25 -3.72 -19.82
N ASP A 86 16.18 -2.62 -20.55
CA ASP A 86 15.02 -2.29 -21.37
C ASP A 86 15.45 -1.67 -22.69
N ASP A 87 14.51 -1.62 -23.60
CA ASP A 87 14.56 -0.87 -24.84
C ASP A 87 13.29 -0.03 -24.94
N HIS A 88 13.43 1.27 -24.98
CA HIS A 88 12.30 2.17 -25.12
C HIS A 88 12.36 2.85 -26.49
N ASP A 89 11.39 2.54 -27.32
CA ASP A 89 11.28 3.05 -28.71
C ASP A 89 12.55 2.79 -29.56
N GLY A 90 13.15 1.59 -29.43
CA GLY A 90 14.36 1.20 -30.17
C GLY A 90 15.66 1.72 -29.57
N HIS A 91 15.62 2.31 -28.37
CA HIS A 91 16.79 2.84 -27.68
C HIS A 91 17.07 2.06 -26.39
N PRO A 92 18.27 1.45 -26.24
CA PRO A 92 18.67 0.79 -25.00
C PRO A 92 18.55 1.74 -23.81
N SER A 93 17.84 1.31 -22.77
CA SER A 93 17.54 2.13 -21.60
C SER A 93 17.43 1.27 -20.34
N TRP A 94 17.27 1.90 -19.18
CA TRP A 94 16.90 1.26 -17.95
C TRP A 94 15.41 1.51 -17.64
N THR A 95 14.70 0.47 -17.26
CA THR A 95 13.49 0.61 -16.44
C THR A 95 13.88 0.43 -14.98
N VAL A 96 13.52 1.40 -14.15
CA VAL A 96 13.70 1.32 -12.69
C VAL A 96 12.34 1.17 -12.04
N VAL A 97 12.23 0.21 -11.10
CA VAL A 97 11.03 -0.01 -10.27
C VAL A 97 11.31 0.48 -8.87
N ASP A 98 10.53 1.46 -8.44
CA ASP A 98 10.63 2.25 -7.22
C ASP A 98 11.91 3.12 -7.12
N ALA A 99 11.84 4.21 -6.32
CA ALA A 99 12.80 5.31 -6.41
C ALA A 99 13.56 5.61 -5.11
N GLY A 100 13.07 5.11 -3.97
CA GLY A 100 13.59 5.46 -2.64
C GLY A 100 13.10 6.83 -2.15
N VAL A 101 13.28 7.11 -0.85
CA VAL A 101 12.92 8.38 -0.20
C VAL A 101 13.80 9.51 -0.73
N ALA A 102 13.23 10.71 -0.90
CA ALA A 102 13.95 11.89 -1.38
C ALA A 102 14.90 12.47 -0.31
N THR A 103 15.97 11.74 -0.01
CA THR A 103 17.05 12.20 0.86
C THR A 103 18.34 12.40 0.07
N GLU A 104 19.19 13.30 0.57
CA GLU A 104 20.52 13.56 -0.01
C GLU A 104 21.37 12.27 -0.08
N THR A 105 21.30 11.42 0.95
CA THR A 105 22.00 10.14 0.99
C THR A 105 21.60 9.24 -0.16
N ILE A 106 20.29 9.06 -0.40
CA ILE A 106 19.78 8.19 -1.47
C ILE A 106 20.12 8.78 -2.84
N ARG A 107 20.01 10.10 -3.01
CA ARG A 107 20.40 10.77 -4.27
C ARG A 107 21.87 10.57 -4.60
N LYS A 108 22.78 10.64 -3.62
CA LYS A 108 24.21 10.32 -3.81
C LYS A 108 24.44 8.87 -4.23
N LEU A 109 23.72 7.94 -3.65
CA LEU A 109 23.80 6.53 -4.05
C LEU A 109 23.29 6.31 -5.47
N TRP A 110 22.21 6.97 -5.87
CA TRP A 110 21.75 6.95 -7.26
C TRP A 110 22.79 7.56 -8.23
N GLN A 111 23.42 8.69 -7.88
CA GLN A 111 24.52 9.28 -8.66
C GLN A 111 25.68 8.31 -8.81
N THR A 112 26.05 7.59 -7.75
CA THR A 112 27.10 6.56 -7.81
C THR A 112 26.71 5.42 -8.76
N LEU A 113 25.45 4.94 -8.72
CA LEU A 113 24.96 3.91 -9.64
C LEU A 113 25.04 4.37 -11.11
N TRP A 114 24.60 5.59 -11.40
CA TRP A 114 24.66 6.13 -12.77
C TRP A 114 26.06 6.57 -13.22
N ALA A 115 26.99 6.84 -12.30
CA ALA A 115 28.40 7.03 -12.62
C ALA A 115 29.15 5.69 -12.82
N GLY A 116 28.55 4.57 -12.44
CA GLY A 116 29.14 3.23 -12.43
C GLY A 116 28.29 2.21 -13.21
N PRO A 117 27.66 1.26 -12.53
CA PRO A 117 27.05 0.11 -13.19
C PRO A 117 25.86 0.43 -14.12
N LEU A 118 25.19 1.57 -13.93
CA LEU A 118 24.09 2.01 -14.80
C LEU A 118 24.53 3.01 -15.88
N ALA A 119 25.80 3.39 -15.95
CA ALA A 119 26.29 4.46 -16.84
C ALA A 119 26.06 4.19 -18.33
N ALA A 120 25.95 2.93 -18.74
CA ALA A 120 25.87 2.56 -20.16
C ALA A 120 24.55 2.97 -20.85
N LYS A 121 23.50 3.25 -20.10
CA LYS A 121 22.16 3.52 -20.62
C LYS A 121 21.47 4.60 -19.79
N PRO A 122 20.62 5.46 -20.40
CA PRO A 122 19.79 6.39 -19.68
C PRO A 122 18.60 5.68 -19.00
N LEU A 123 17.93 6.40 -18.09
CA LEU A 123 16.59 6.04 -17.62
C LEU A 123 15.59 6.23 -18.77
N GLY A 124 14.91 5.17 -19.16
CA GLY A 124 13.84 5.21 -20.18
C GLY A 124 12.46 5.17 -19.52
N ARG A 125 12.34 4.50 -18.36
CA ARG A 125 11.07 4.33 -17.67
C ARG A 125 11.28 4.30 -16.15
N MET A 126 10.44 5.08 -15.44
CA MET A 126 10.32 5.01 -13.98
C MET A 126 8.98 4.36 -13.64
N LEU A 127 8.99 3.16 -13.11
CA LEU A 127 7.79 2.47 -12.66
C LEU A 127 7.72 2.56 -11.14
N VAL A 128 6.57 2.93 -10.60
CA VAL A 128 6.36 3.03 -9.15
C VAL A 128 5.20 2.13 -8.75
N THR A 129 5.46 1.26 -7.77
CA THR A 129 4.48 0.29 -7.30
C THR A 129 3.32 0.96 -6.58
N HIS A 130 3.58 1.95 -5.75
CA HIS A 130 2.56 2.69 -4.99
C HIS A 130 3.09 4.03 -4.44
N MET A 131 2.20 4.78 -3.76
CA MET A 131 2.42 6.17 -3.37
C MET A 131 3.35 6.39 -2.17
N HIS A 132 3.74 5.38 -1.41
CA HIS A 132 4.54 5.60 -0.20
C HIS A 132 5.89 6.24 -0.50
N PRO A 133 6.41 7.05 0.44
CA PRO A 133 7.58 7.91 0.18
C PRO A 133 8.84 7.16 -0.25
N ASP A 134 9.07 5.98 0.28
CA ASP A 134 10.23 5.16 -0.06
C ASP A 134 10.12 4.50 -1.45
N HIS A 135 8.97 4.54 -2.07
CA HIS A 135 8.73 4.07 -3.43
C HIS A 135 8.73 5.22 -4.46
N VAL A 136 7.99 6.30 -4.19
CA VAL A 136 7.82 7.40 -5.16
C VAL A 136 8.77 8.58 -4.95
N GLY A 137 9.41 8.68 -3.79
CA GLY A 137 10.08 9.89 -3.31
C GLY A 137 11.06 10.56 -4.28
N ASN A 138 11.93 9.80 -4.92
CA ASN A 138 12.88 10.32 -5.89
C ASN A 138 12.45 10.19 -7.35
N ALA A 139 11.21 9.76 -7.66
CA ALA A 139 10.80 9.47 -9.03
C ALA A 139 10.99 10.68 -9.98
N GLN A 140 10.54 11.88 -9.59
CA GLN A 140 10.74 13.10 -10.38
C GLN A 140 12.22 13.42 -10.53
N TRP A 141 12.97 13.37 -9.43
CA TRP A 141 14.40 13.69 -9.46
C TRP A 141 15.20 12.72 -10.35
N LEU A 142 14.89 11.42 -10.34
CA LEU A 142 15.52 10.43 -11.22
C LEU A 142 15.21 10.74 -12.70
N ILE A 143 13.98 11.05 -13.02
CA ILE A 143 13.57 11.43 -14.38
C ILE A 143 14.34 12.67 -14.86
N ASP A 144 14.44 13.70 -14.02
CA ASP A 144 15.09 14.96 -14.36
C ASP A 144 16.60 14.84 -14.57
N ASN A 145 17.25 13.90 -13.85
CA ASN A 145 18.72 13.80 -13.85
C ASN A 145 19.30 12.69 -14.73
N PHE A 146 18.53 11.63 -15.04
CA PHE A 146 19.07 10.44 -15.71
C PHE A 146 18.33 10.02 -16.98
N SER A 147 17.35 10.79 -17.42
CA SER A 147 16.71 10.57 -18.72
C SER A 147 17.72 10.78 -19.87
N GLY A 148 17.48 10.11 -20.99
CA GLY A 148 18.19 10.35 -22.25
C GLY A 148 17.64 11.56 -23.00
N ALA A 149 17.85 11.56 -24.32
CA ALA A 149 17.32 12.59 -25.22
C ALA A 149 15.78 12.69 -25.18
N GLN A 150 15.12 11.55 -24.92
CA GLN A 150 13.69 11.50 -24.62
C GLN A 150 13.51 11.40 -23.10
N PRO A 151 12.69 12.28 -22.48
CA PRO A 151 12.41 12.21 -21.05
C PRO A 151 11.76 10.87 -20.68
N ALA A 152 12.30 10.21 -19.65
CA ALA A 152 11.66 9.03 -19.06
C ALA A 152 10.26 9.41 -18.52
N ARG A 153 9.34 8.47 -18.55
CA ARG A 153 7.98 8.68 -18.02
C ARG A 153 7.78 7.88 -16.74
N LEU A 154 7.03 8.49 -15.81
CA LEU A 154 6.47 7.77 -14.69
C LEU A 154 5.38 6.82 -15.17
N TRP A 155 5.40 5.57 -14.68
CA TRP A 155 4.36 4.57 -14.85
C TRP A 155 3.85 4.17 -13.46
N MET A 156 2.56 4.36 -13.21
CA MET A 156 1.96 4.17 -11.89
C MET A 156 0.45 3.95 -12.03
N SER A 157 -0.22 3.39 -11.04
CA SER A 157 -1.67 3.37 -10.99
C SER A 157 -2.25 4.79 -10.90
N ALA A 158 -3.48 4.97 -11.34
CA ALA A 158 -4.11 6.30 -11.27
C ALA A 158 -4.43 6.71 -9.83
N ALA A 159 -4.89 5.76 -9.01
CA ALA A 159 -5.25 6.04 -7.62
C ALA A 159 -4.02 6.48 -6.81
N ASP A 160 -2.92 5.74 -6.91
CA ASP A 160 -1.68 6.07 -6.19
C ASP A 160 -1.00 7.34 -6.72
N HIS A 161 -1.03 7.58 -8.05
CA HIS A 161 -0.51 8.83 -8.59
C HIS A 161 -1.27 10.06 -8.05
N LEU A 162 -2.61 10.01 -8.06
CA LEU A 162 -3.44 11.09 -7.54
C LEU A 162 -3.28 11.28 -6.03
N ALA A 163 -3.19 10.17 -5.28
CA ALA A 163 -2.94 10.20 -3.83
C ALA A 163 -1.57 10.82 -3.51
N ALA A 164 -0.50 10.42 -4.22
CA ALA A 164 0.83 11.01 -4.06
C ALA A 164 0.84 12.50 -4.42
N ALA A 165 0.23 12.88 -5.55
CA ALA A 165 0.15 14.27 -5.99
C ALA A 165 -0.65 15.16 -5.02
N LEU A 166 -1.69 14.62 -4.39
CA LEU A 166 -2.45 15.30 -3.34
C LEU A 166 -1.59 15.45 -2.07
N ALA A 167 -0.97 14.36 -1.61
CA ALA A 167 -0.17 14.33 -0.39
C ALA A 167 1.10 15.21 -0.45
N CYS A 168 1.61 15.51 -1.64
CA CYS A 168 2.68 16.51 -1.82
C CYS A 168 2.23 17.95 -1.54
N ARG A 169 0.94 18.24 -1.57
CA ARG A 169 0.37 19.61 -1.50
C ARG A 169 -0.49 19.83 -0.28
N GLU A 170 -1.14 18.78 0.17
CA GLU A 170 -2.06 18.78 1.30
C GLU A 170 -1.58 17.84 2.38
N THR A 171 -1.93 18.12 3.60
CA THR A 171 -1.68 17.22 4.73
C THR A 171 -2.72 16.10 4.73
N THR A 172 -2.27 14.88 4.54
CA THR A 172 -3.13 13.70 4.49
C THR A 172 -2.55 12.54 5.31
N GLY A 173 -3.44 11.70 5.84
CA GLY A 173 -3.07 10.41 6.45
C GLY A 173 -2.42 10.53 7.82
N TYR A 174 -1.12 10.62 7.91
CA TYR A 174 -0.37 10.41 9.17
C TYR A 174 0.10 11.69 9.87
N GLY A 175 -0.35 12.86 9.46
CA GLY A 175 0.06 14.13 10.07
C GLY A 175 -0.90 15.29 9.82
N GLY A 176 -0.69 16.39 10.57
CA GLY A 176 -1.50 17.59 10.49
C GLY A 176 -2.81 17.53 11.26
N ASP A 177 -3.60 18.61 11.16
CA ASP A 177 -4.83 18.77 11.94
C ASP A 177 -5.86 17.67 11.64
N ARG A 178 -6.07 17.33 10.37
CA ARG A 178 -7.05 16.29 9.97
C ARG A 178 -6.72 14.93 10.56
N ALA A 179 -5.46 14.48 10.44
CA ALA A 179 -5.04 13.22 11.01
C ALA A 179 -5.15 13.22 12.54
N ALA A 180 -4.79 14.34 13.19
CA ALA A 180 -4.94 14.49 14.62
C ALA A 180 -6.41 14.39 15.07
N ASP A 181 -7.30 15.14 14.43
CA ASP A 181 -8.75 15.10 14.73
C ASP A 181 -9.34 13.71 14.46
N TYR A 182 -8.88 13.04 13.40
CA TYR A 182 -9.28 11.69 13.09
C TYR A 182 -8.87 10.71 14.18
N PHE A 183 -7.59 10.69 14.58
CA PHE A 183 -7.11 9.81 15.66
C PHE A 183 -7.73 10.16 17.01
N GLN A 184 -7.99 11.44 17.28
CA GLN A 184 -8.72 11.85 18.47
C GLN A 184 -10.15 11.29 18.47
N SER A 185 -10.83 11.32 17.34
CA SER A 185 -12.17 10.73 17.19
C SER A 185 -12.18 9.20 17.37
N HIS A 186 -11.00 8.57 17.27
CA HIS A 186 -10.78 7.15 17.51
C HIS A 186 -10.11 6.84 18.87
N GLY A 187 -10.10 7.82 19.79
CA GLY A 187 -9.71 7.63 21.18
C GLY A 187 -8.27 7.98 21.53
N LEU A 188 -7.43 8.41 20.58
CA LEU A 188 -6.08 8.90 20.89
C LEU A 188 -6.17 10.26 21.55
N SER A 189 -5.79 10.37 22.84
CA SER A 189 -6.04 11.56 23.66
C SER A 189 -4.79 12.16 24.32
N HIS A 190 -3.60 11.58 24.11
CA HIS A 190 -2.37 12.08 24.73
C HIS A 190 -1.99 13.48 24.20
N PRO A 191 -2.04 14.58 25.00
CA PRO A 191 -1.95 15.95 24.49
C PRO A 191 -0.66 16.24 23.71
N GLU A 192 0.51 15.81 24.23
CA GLU A 192 1.80 16.03 23.58
C GLU A 192 1.89 15.23 22.25
N GLY A 193 1.37 14.00 22.24
CA GLY A 193 1.29 13.18 21.02
C GLY A 193 0.44 13.85 19.95
N MET A 194 -0.74 14.35 20.34
CA MET A 194 -1.65 15.06 19.44
C MET A 194 -1.02 16.35 18.89
N ALA A 195 -0.36 17.16 19.73
CA ALA A 195 0.35 18.36 19.28
C ALA A 195 1.41 18.03 18.22
N LYS A 196 2.22 17.01 18.47
CA LYS A 196 3.26 16.55 17.52
C LYS A 196 2.68 15.99 16.22
N ILE A 197 1.51 15.34 16.25
CA ILE A 197 0.83 14.91 15.02
C ILE A 197 0.39 16.12 14.21
N ARG A 198 -0.16 17.17 14.85
CA ARG A 198 -0.55 18.42 14.20
C ARG A 198 0.62 19.12 13.54
N GLU A 199 1.79 19.14 14.17
CA GLU A 199 3.02 19.73 13.64
C GLU A 199 3.57 19.03 12.38
N ARG A 200 3.13 17.79 12.09
CA ARG A 200 3.59 17.00 10.95
C ARG A 200 2.88 17.33 9.62
N GLY A 201 2.37 18.55 9.46
CA GLY A 201 1.62 18.95 8.26
C GLY A 201 2.36 18.72 6.93
N GLY A 202 3.67 18.91 6.89
CA GLY A 202 4.51 18.71 5.70
C GLY A 202 5.25 17.36 5.66
N TYR A 203 4.85 16.37 6.46
CA TYR A 203 5.64 15.13 6.62
C TYR A 203 5.83 14.37 5.30
N TYR A 204 4.76 14.13 4.54
CA TYR A 204 4.85 13.45 3.26
C TYR A 204 5.67 14.26 2.24
N ALA A 205 5.37 15.55 2.08
CA ALA A 205 6.06 16.45 1.16
C ALA A 205 7.57 16.57 1.44
N SER A 206 8.01 16.41 2.69
CA SER A 206 9.43 16.41 3.05
C SER A 206 10.18 15.20 2.48
N MET A 207 9.50 14.09 2.24
CA MET A 207 10.04 12.84 1.69
C MET A 207 9.70 12.63 0.21
N VAL A 208 8.68 13.32 -0.29
CA VAL A 208 8.23 13.31 -1.69
C VAL A 208 8.01 14.77 -2.12
N PRO A 209 9.07 15.51 -2.49
CA PRO A 209 8.97 16.92 -2.84
C PRO A 209 8.09 17.19 -4.05
N SER A 210 8.03 16.24 -4.99
CA SER A 210 7.21 16.34 -6.19
C SER A 210 6.98 14.97 -6.81
N VAL A 211 5.85 14.85 -7.52
CA VAL A 211 5.51 13.70 -8.36
C VAL A 211 5.38 14.19 -9.79
N PRO A 212 5.88 13.47 -10.80
CA PRO A 212 5.72 13.83 -12.22
C PRO A 212 4.24 14.09 -12.55
N TYR A 213 3.93 15.24 -13.11
CA TYR A 213 2.57 15.59 -13.49
C TYR A 213 2.00 14.63 -14.55
N ALA A 214 2.78 14.36 -15.59
CA ALA A 214 2.40 13.44 -16.64
C ALA A 214 2.92 12.03 -16.33
N TYR A 215 2.03 11.06 -16.40
CA TYR A 215 2.36 9.66 -16.16
C TYR A 215 1.66 8.74 -17.16
N ARG A 216 2.13 7.51 -17.27
CA ARG A 216 1.45 6.43 -17.96
C ARG A 216 0.75 5.54 -16.94
N ARG A 217 -0.55 5.39 -17.10
CA ARG A 217 -1.36 4.60 -16.18
C ARG A 217 -1.05 3.12 -16.30
N LEU A 218 -0.77 2.48 -15.17
CA LEU A 218 -0.82 1.04 -14.99
C LEU A 218 -2.23 0.62 -14.55
N MET A 219 -2.67 -0.54 -15.00
CA MET A 219 -3.97 -1.11 -14.66
C MET A 219 -3.84 -2.61 -14.41
N ASP A 220 -4.71 -3.15 -13.58
CA ASP A 220 -4.78 -4.59 -13.33
C ASP A 220 -4.88 -5.39 -14.62
N GLY A 221 -4.14 -6.48 -14.71
CA GLY A 221 -4.08 -7.34 -15.89
C GLY A 221 -3.30 -6.78 -17.09
N MET A 222 -2.91 -5.49 -17.08
CA MET A 222 -2.11 -4.89 -18.15
C MET A 222 -0.76 -5.61 -18.27
N ARG A 223 -0.30 -5.83 -19.51
CA ARG A 223 1.04 -6.37 -19.77
C ARG A 223 1.99 -5.24 -20.17
N VAL A 224 3.16 -5.20 -19.55
CA VAL A 224 4.21 -4.22 -19.81
C VAL A 224 5.45 -4.99 -20.27
N GLN A 225 5.92 -4.68 -21.49
CA GLN A 225 7.18 -5.22 -21.97
C GLN A 225 8.32 -4.40 -21.37
N MET A 226 9.27 -5.07 -20.69
CA MET A 226 10.52 -4.49 -20.19
C MET A 226 11.67 -5.41 -20.60
N GLY A 227 12.47 -4.95 -21.55
CA GLY A 227 13.48 -5.77 -22.24
C GLY A 227 12.84 -7.02 -22.86
N GLU A 228 13.42 -8.18 -22.57
CA GLU A 228 12.91 -9.46 -23.09
C GLU A 228 11.72 -10.03 -22.28
N ARG A 229 11.30 -9.37 -21.20
CA ARG A 229 10.28 -9.86 -20.27
C ARG A 229 8.96 -9.13 -20.45
N SER A 230 7.89 -9.91 -20.54
CA SER A 230 6.52 -9.40 -20.43
C SER A 230 6.04 -9.52 -18.99
N TRP A 231 5.70 -8.40 -18.37
CA TRP A 231 5.26 -8.34 -16.99
C TRP A 231 3.75 -8.03 -16.93
N GLN A 232 3.01 -8.85 -16.22
CA GLN A 232 1.60 -8.59 -15.94
C GLN A 232 1.47 -7.77 -14.67
N CYS A 233 0.74 -6.66 -14.76
CA CYS A 233 0.36 -5.85 -13.61
C CYS A 233 -0.70 -6.59 -12.80
N LEU A 234 -0.48 -6.69 -11.49
CA LEU A 234 -1.41 -7.26 -10.52
C LEU A 234 -1.73 -6.17 -9.49
N ALA A 235 -2.93 -5.62 -9.57
CA ALA A 235 -3.37 -4.63 -8.59
C ALA A 235 -3.62 -5.30 -7.23
N GLY A 236 -3.13 -4.66 -6.18
CA GLY A 236 -3.38 -5.00 -4.79
C GLY A 236 -3.92 -3.79 -4.03
N TYR A 237 -4.75 -4.01 -3.04
CA TYR A 237 -5.44 -2.96 -2.31
C TYR A 237 -5.23 -3.11 -0.80
N GLY A 238 -5.59 -2.10 -0.05
CA GLY A 238 -5.59 -2.09 1.42
C GLY A 238 -4.31 -1.55 2.05
N HIS A 239 -3.13 -1.83 1.48
CA HIS A 239 -1.87 -1.21 1.87
C HIS A 239 -1.72 0.20 1.29
N ALA A 240 -2.11 0.36 0.05
CA ALA A 240 -2.17 1.60 -0.71
C ALA A 240 -3.45 1.61 -1.56
N PRO A 241 -3.85 2.77 -2.13
CA PRO A 241 -5.09 2.86 -2.91
C PRO A 241 -5.19 1.87 -4.06
N GLU A 242 -4.10 1.65 -4.82
CA GLU A 242 -4.04 0.71 -5.95
C GLU A 242 -2.57 0.31 -6.21
N HIS A 243 -1.97 -0.41 -5.27
CA HIS A 243 -0.60 -0.92 -5.42
C HIS A 243 -0.47 -1.82 -6.65
N MET A 244 0.63 -1.68 -7.42
CA MET A 244 0.93 -2.51 -8.59
C MET A 244 2.11 -3.44 -8.33
N ALA A 245 1.83 -4.74 -8.16
CA ALA A 245 2.83 -5.79 -8.29
C ALA A 245 3.01 -6.18 -9.76
N LEU A 246 4.16 -6.76 -10.12
CA LEU A 246 4.49 -7.14 -11.49
C LEU A 246 4.88 -8.63 -11.54
N TYR A 247 4.17 -9.41 -12.31
CA TYR A 247 4.42 -10.83 -12.47
C TYR A 247 4.95 -11.15 -13.87
N ASN A 248 6.10 -11.82 -13.94
CA ASN A 248 6.63 -12.40 -15.15
C ASN A 248 6.44 -13.91 -15.12
N GLU A 249 5.52 -14.39 -15.95
CA GLU A 249 5.13 -15.80 -16.03
C GLU A 249 6.26 -16.70 -16.55
N ARG A 250 7.01 -16.24 -17.58
CA ARG A 250 8.07 -17.04 -18.21
C ARG A 250 9.18 -17.44 -17.24
N ASP A 251 9.60 -16.50 -16.41
CA ASP A 251 10.74 -16.70 -15.50
C ASP A 251 10.28 -16.97 -14.05
N GLY A 252 8.95 -17.01 -13.79
CA GLY A 252 8.38 -17.23 -12.46
C GLY A 252 8.77 -16.15 -11.45
N LEU A 253 8.76 -14.86 -11.86
CA LEU A 253 9.21 -13.73 -11.04
C LEU A 253 8.04 -12.84 -10.65
N LEU A 254 7.99 -12.43 -9.37
CA LEU A 254 7.01 -11.49 -8.85
C LEU A 254 7.72 -10.31 -8.16
N ILE A 255 7.75 -9.13 -8.78
CA ILE A 255 8.05 -7.90 -8.03
C ILE A 255 6.81 -7.59 -7.20
N SER A 256 6.85 -7.99 -5.94
CA SER A 256 5.67 -7.95 -5.05
C SER A 256 5.43 -6.58 -4.42
N GLY A 257 6.41 -5.67 -4.49
CA GLY A 257 6.35 -4.42 -3.75
C GLY A 257 6.12 -4.72 -2.27
N ASP A 258 5.20 -3.98 -1.67
CA ASP A 258 4.82 -4.15 -0.26
C ASP A 258 3.62 -5.08 -0.05
N MET A 259 3.00 -5.59 -1.12
CA MET A 259 1.89 -6.53 -0.96
C MET A 259 2.29 -7.86 -0.36
N LEU A 260 3.53 -8.31 -0.55
CA LEU A 260 4.01 -9.58 -0.01
C LEU A 260 5.46 -9.46 0.44
N LEU A 261 5.68 -9.34 1.76
CA LEU A 261 6.98 -9.19 2.42
C LEU A 261 7.37 -10.48 3.17
N PRO A 262 8.67 -10.86 3.21
CA PRO A 262 9.07 -12.18 3.72
C PRO A 262 8.96 -12.33 5.25
N ARG A 263 9.06 -11.26 6.03
CA ARG A 263 9.15 -11.33 7.51
C ARG A 263 8.11 -10.50 8.23
N ILE A 264 8.00 -9.22 7.90
CA ILE A 264 7.05 -8.32 8.55
C ILE A 264 5.68 -8.41 7.88
N SER A 265 4.61 -8.16 8.62
CA SER A 265 3.30 -7.90 8.03
C SER A 265 3.35 -6.55 7.30
N THR A 266 2.69 -6.50 6.15
CA THR A 266 2.45 -5.24 5.46
C THR A 266 1.54 -4.38 6.31
N ASN A 267 1.86 -3.09 6.46
CA ASN A 267 0.97 -2.17 7.15
C ASN A 267 -0.31 -1.96 6.34
N VAL A 268 -1.45 -2.15 6.96
CA VAL A 268 -2.79 -1.91 6.40
C VAL A 268 -3.49 -0.90 7.27
N SER A 269 -3.62 0.33 6.78
CA SER A 269 -4.12 1.45 7.57
C SER A 269 -5.36 2.08 6.97
N VAL A 270 -6.28 2.51 7.84
CA VAL A 270 -7.39 3.40 7.49
C VAL A 270 -7.07 4.80 8.03
N THR A 271 -7.23 5.80 7.18
CA THR A 271 -6.93 7.20 7.48
C THR A 271 -8.16 8.09 7.32
N ASP A 272 -8.00 9.37 7.63
CA ASP A 272 -9.03 10.41 7.50
C ASP A 272 -9.54 10.62 6.06
N MET A 273 -8.79 10.16 5.05
CA MET A 273 -9.20 10.27 3.64
C MET A 273 -10.33 9.32 3.27
N GLU A 274 -10.31 8.10 3.82
CA GLU A 274 -11.31 7.07 3.58
C GLU A 274 -11.68 6.37 4.90
N PRO A 275 -12.34 7.10 5.84
CA PRO A 275 -12.46 6.68 7.25
C PRO A 275 -13.31 5.42 7.45
N GLU A 276 -14.07 5.01 6.45
CA GLU A 276 -14.94 3.85 6.48
C GLU A 276 -14.44 2.68 5.63
N ALA A 277 -13.21 2.80 5.08
CA ALA A 277 -12.66 1.75 4.22
C ALA A 277 -12.56 0.39 4.94
N ASP A 278 -12.83 -0.67 4.21
CA ASP A 278 -12.47 -2.05 4.58
C ASP A 278 -11.08 -2.40 4.02
N ALA A 279 -10.05 -1.63 4.43
CA ALA A 279 -8.70 -1.80 3.92
C ALA A 279 -8.14 -3.20 4.19
N LEU A 280 -8.44 -3.79 5.36
CA LEU A 280 -7.98 -5.14 5.69
C LEU A 280 -8.66 -6.21 4.84
N GLY A 281 -9.98 -6.10 4.59
CA GLY A 281 -10.69 -7.02 3.69
C GLY A 281 -10.15 -6.95 2.26
N LEU A 282 -9.86 -5.75 1.76
CA LEU A 282 -9.24 -5.53 0.46
C LEU A 282 -7.82 -6.14 0.39
N PHE A 283 -7.02 -5.99 1.45
CA PHE A 283 -5.68 -6.59 1.52
C PHE A 283 -5.75 -8.12 1.51
N LEU A 284 -6.60 -8.72 2.32
CA LEU A 284 -6.79 -10.17 2.37
C LEU A 284 -7.27 -10.73 1.02
N ALA A 285 -8.23 -10.06 0.37
CA ALA A 285 -8.68 -10.44 -0.97
C ALA A 285 -7.56 -10.31 -2.02
N SER A 286 -6.67 -9.33 -1.89
CA SER A 286 -5.51 -9.17 -2.76
C SER A 286 -4.49 -10.31 -2.57
N LEU A 287 -4.27 -10.74 -1.33
CA LEU A 287 -3.44 -11.92 -1.05
C LEU A 287 -4.07 -13.20 -1.64
N ASP A 288 -5.39 -13.36 -1.55
CA ASP A 288 -6.09 -14.52 -2.14
C ASP A 288 -5.88 -14.58 -3.66
N ARG A 289 -5.89 -13.45 -4.35
CA ARG A 289 -5.58 -13.40 -5.79
C ARG A 289 -4.16 -13.86 -6.11
N MET A 290 -3.18 -13.58 -5.24
CA MET A 290 -1.80 -14.01 -5.41
C MET A 290 -1.61 -15.52 -5.20
N THR A 291 -2.53 -16.22 -4.55
CA THR A 291 -2.49 -17.69 -4.44
C THR A 291 -2.68 -18.41 -5.78
N ALA A 292 -3.17 -17.71 -6.81
CA ALA A 292 -3.27 -18.27 -8.17
C ALA A 292 -1.91 -18.35 -8.88
N LEU A 293 -0.87 -17.69 -8.39
CA LEU A 293 0.48 -17.76 -8.94
C LEU A 293 1.11 -19.13 -8.62
N PRO A 294 2.02 -19.66 -9.46
CA PRO A 294 2.74 -20.91 -9.18
C PRO A 294 3.47 -20.87 -7.84
N ALA A 295 3.51 -22.02 -7.13
CA ALA A 295 4.11 -22.11 -5.79
C ALA A 295 5.63 -21.87 -5.77
N ASP A 296 6.30 -22.09 -6.87
CA ASP A 296 7.74 -21.87 -7.07
C ASP A 296 8.10 -20.44 -7.51
N THR A 297 7.10 -19.55 -7.58
CA THR A 297 7.31 -18.14 -7.90
C THR A 297 8.33 -17.52 -6.94
N LEU A 298 9.33 -16.84 -7.50
CA LEU A 298 10.32 -16.07 -6.77
C LEU A 298 9.76 -14.64 -6.55
N ALA A 299 9.48 -14.32 -5.29
CA ALA A 299 9.09 -12.97 -4.90
C ALA A 299 10.31 -12.06 -4.72
N LEU A 300 10.20 -10.86 -5.27
CA LEU A 300 11.15 -9.76 -5.22
C LEU A 300 10.49 -8.61 -4.42
N PRO A 301 10.57 -8.64 -3.07
CA PRO A 301 9.85 -7.71 -2.20
C PRO A 301 10.61 -6.40 -2.05
N SER A 302 9.89 -5.30 -1.73
CA SER A 302 10.53 -4.02 -1.44
C SER A 302 11.31 -4.02 -0.13
N HIS A 303 10.96 -4.89 0.82
CA HIS A 303 11.67 -5.01 2.09
C HIS A 303 11.99 -6.46 2.41
N GLY A 304 13.15 -6.69 3.03
CA GLY A 304 13.67 -8.03 3.33
C GLY A 304 14.47 -8.62 2.17
N LEU A 305 14.44 -9.93 2.03
CA LEU A 305 15.21 -10.68 1.03
C LEU A 305 14.27 -11.27 -0.04
N PRO A 306 14.70 -11.42 -1.30
CA PRO A 306 13.98 -12.23 -2.28
C PRO A 306 13.76 -13.65 -1.75
N PHE A 307 12.58 -14.21 -2.04
CA PHE A 307 12.19 -15.51 -1.47
C PHE A 307 11.26 -16.32 -2.39
N THR A 308 11.28 -17.63 -2.23
CA THR A 308 10.27 -18.57 -2.74
C THR A 308 9.37 -19.06 -1.60
N GLY A 309 8.29 -19.77 -1.92
CA GLY A 309 7.31 -20.21 -0.92
C GLY A 309 6.25 -19.14 -0.63
N ILE A 310 5.80 -18.44 -1.67
CA ILE A 310 4.82 -17.34 -1.57
C ILE A 310 3.50 -17.81 -0.92
N HIS A 311 3.03 -19.02 -1.18
CA HIS A 311 1.79 -19.53 -0.60
C HIS A 311 1.91 -19.72 0.91
N THR A 312 3.05 -20.24 1.39
CA THR A 312 3.33 -20.33 2.83
C THR A 312 3.29 -18.94 3.47
N ARG A 313 3.92 -17.95 2.81
CA ARG A 313 3.91 -16.58 3.34
C ARG A 313 2.52 -15.96 3.36
N ILE A 314 1.73 -16.13 2.30
CA ILE A 314 0.35 -15.68 2.23
C ILE A 314 -0.47 -16.31 3.37
N GLN A 315 -0.32 -17.62 3.60
CA GLN A 315 -1.03 -18.29 4.70
C GLN A 315 -0.63 -17.73 6.07
N GLN A 316 0.67 -17.49 6.31
CA GLN A 316 1.16 -16.87 7.55
C GLN A 316 0.55 -15.48 7.78
N LEU A 317 0.42 -14.66 6.74
CA LEU A 317 -0.20 -13.33 6.84
C LEU A 317 -1.71 -13.44 7.14
N LYS A 318 -2.41 -14.35 6.48
CA LYS A 318 -3.83 -14.61 6.75
C LYS A 318 -4.08 -15.11 8.17
N ASP A 319 -3.23 -16.02 8.65
CA ASP A 319 -3.30 -16.54 10.02
C ASP A 319 -3.03 -15.42 11.04
N HIS A 320 -2.01 -14.60 10.79
CA HIS A 320 -1.70 -13.44 11.62
C HIS A 320 -2.90 -12.49 11.76
N HIS A 321 -3.53 -12.10 10.65
CA HIS A 321 -4.68 -11.19 10.70
C HIS A 321 -5.91 -11.86 11.31
N ARG A 322 -6.15 -13.15 11.06
CA ARG A 322 -7.22 -13.90 11.73
C ARG A 322 -7.06 -13.85 13.25
N ASP A 323 -5.84 -14.08 13.77
CA ASP A 323 -5.57 -14.09 15.19
C ASP A 323 -5.74 -12.66 15.79
N ARG A 324 -5.28 -11.62 15.09
CA ARG A 324 -5.49 -10.21 15.50
C ARG A 324 -6.97 -9.82 15.49
N LEU A 325 -7.74 -10.24 14.49
CA LEU A 325 -9.19 -10.01 14.44
C LEU A 325 -9.91 -10.72 15.60
N HIS A 326 -9.47 -11.92 15.96
CA HIS A 326 -9.99 -12.63 17.13
C HIS A 326 -9.72 -11.86 18.43
N ASP A 327 -8.52 -11.34 18.64
CA ASP A 327 -8.16 -10.55 19.81
C ASP A 327 -9.01 -9.27 19.90
N VAL A 328 -9.17 -8.54 18.79
CA VAL A 328 -10.02 -7.33 18.70
C VAL A 328 -11.48 -7.65 19.01
N LEU A 329 -12.03 -8.69 18.39
CA LEU A 329 -13.42 -9.09 18.62
C LEU A 329 -13.65 -9.51 20.09
N THR A 330 -12.69 -10.20 20.70
CA THR A 330 -12.77 -10.60 22.11
C THR A 330 -12.82 -9.37 23.01
N ALA A 331 -11.93 -8.40 22.81
CA ALA A 331 -11.94 -7.16 23.58
C ALA A 331 -13.26 -6.38 23.45
N CYS A 332 -13.81 -6.30 22.22
CA CYS A 332 -15.08 -5.62 21.96
C CYS A 332 -16.32 -6.37 22.49
N ARG A 333 -16.21 -7.65 22.89
CA ARG A 333 -17.26 -8.38 23.62
C ARG A 333 -17.32 -8.00 25.08
N ASP A 334 -16.15 -7.74 25.67
CA ASP A 334 -16.06 -7.41 27.10
C ASP A 334 -16.57 -5.99 27.37
N GLN A 335 -16.30 -5.05 26.48
CA GLN A 335 -16.75 -3.66 26.58
C GLN A 335 -16.63 -2.93 25.23
N PRO A 336 -17.39 -1.83 25.02
CA PRO A 336 -17.20 -0.98 23.84
C PRO A 336 -15.78 -0.36 23.80
N CYS A 337 -15.05 -0.59 22.71
CA CYS A 337 -13.65 -0.20 22.56
C CYS A 337 -13.46 0.85 21.43
N SER A 338 -12.50 1.75 21.61
CA SER A 338 -11.96 2.61 20.54
C SER A 338 -10.74 1.99 19.88
N ALA A 339 -10.24 2.59 18.78
CA ALA A 339 -9.01 2.13 18.16
C ALA A 339 -7.79 2.32 19.07
N ALA A 340 -7.77 3.37 19.90
CA ALA A 340 -6.69 3.57 20.88
C ALA A 340 -6.65 2.46 21.93
N ASP A 341 -7.80 1.91 22.33
CA ASP A 341 -7.88 0.79 23.28
C ASP A 341 -7.31 -0.50 22.66
N MET A 342 -7.26 -0.62 21.34
CA MET A 342 -6.67 -1.77 20.63
C MET A 342 -5.14 -1.73 20.57
N LEU A 343 -4.50 -0.59 20.77
CA LEU A 343 -3.04 -0.48 20.65
C LEU A 343 -2.28 -1.47 21.55
N PRO A 344 -2.55 -1.57 22.86
CA PRO A 344 -1.85 -2.54 23.71
C PRO A 344 -2.21 -4.00 23.42
N ILE A 345 -3.34 -4.26 22.74
CA ILE A 345 -3.78 -5.60 22.36
C ILE A 345 -3.04 -6.06 21.11
N LEU A 346 -2.97 -5.18 20.10
CA LEU A 346 -2.35 -5.48 18.81
C LEU A 346 -0.82 -5.37 18.85
N PHE A 347 -0.25 -4.50 19.71
CA PHE A 347 1.19 -4.20 19.74
C PHE A 347 1.76 -4.39 21.13
N GLN A 348 2.51 -5.47 21.34
CA GLN A 348 3.11 -5.84 22.64
C GLN A 348 4.43 -5.08 22.94
N ARG A 349 4.71 -3.96 22.28
CA ARG A 349 5.92 -3.15 22.46
C ARG A 349 5.55 -1.69 22.61
N SER A 350 6.43 -0.89 23.23
CA SER A 350 6.26 0.55 23.23
C SER A 350 6.36 1.09 21.80
N LEU A 351 5.48 2.01 21.46
CA LEU A 351 5.42 2.65 20.15
C LEU A 351 5.92 4.09 20.31
N ASP A 352 6.84 4.52 19.44
CA ASP A 352 7.12 5.94 19.28
C ASP A 352 5.97 6.65 18.55
N LEU A 353 6.04 7.96 18.40
CA LEU A 353 4.97 8.73 17.78
C LEU A 353 4.70 8.31 16.33
N HIS A 354 5.74 8.06 15.56
CA HIS A 354 5.61 7.63 14.17
C HIS A 354 4.90 6.26 14.09
N GLN A 355 5.36 5.32 14.90
CA GLN A 355 4.75 3.99 15.00
C GLN A 355 3.31 4.05 15.52
N THR A 356 3.00 4.99 16.44
CA THR A 356 1.64 5.18 16.97
C THR A 356 0.66 5.60 15.87
N THR A 357 1.04 6.47 14.94
CA THR A 357 0.14 6.86 13.83
C THR A 357 -0.17 5.70 12.91
N PHE A 358 0.81 4.86 12.58
CA PHE A 358 0.58 3.64 11.79
C PHE A 358 -0.27 2.62 12.56
N ALA A 359 0.04 2.42 13.84
CA ALA A 359 -0.70 1.49 14.69
C ALA A 359 -2.18 1.91 14.88
N MET A 360 -2.45 3.22 14.98
CA MET A 360 -3.82 3.73 15.00
C MET A 360 -4.57 3.41 13.71
N GLY A 361 -3.95 3.65 12.55
CA GLY A 361 -4.55 3.30 11.26
C GLY A 361 -4.82 1.80 11.13
N GLU A 362 -3.90 0.97 11.60
CA GLU A 362 -4.04 -0.49 11.58
C GLU A 362 -5.13 -0.97 12.56
N ALA A 363 -5.22 -0.36 13.75
CA ALA A 363 -6.30 -0.67 14.70
C ALA A 363 -7.69 -0.32 14.11
N VAL A 364 -7.82 0.83 13.44
CA VAL A 364 -9.07 1.18 12.74
C VAL A 364 -9.36 0.19 11.61
N ALA A 365 -8.35 -0.25 10.86
CA ALA A 365 -8.53 -1.23 9.77
C ALA A 365 -9.10 -2.56 10.28
N HIS A 366 -8.62 -3.07 11.43
CA HIS A 366 -9.16 -4.28 12.03
C HIS A 366 -10.60 -4.09 12.55
N LEU A 367 -10.87 -2.97 13.22
CA LEU A 367 -12.22 -2.64 13.70
C LEU A 367 -13.22 -2.46 12.56
N ASN A 368 -12.83 -1.74 11.52
CA ASN A 368 -13.68 -1.54 10.34
C ASN A 368 -13.96 -2.87 9.63
N HIS A 369 -12.96 -3.75 9.47
CA HIS A 369 -13.18 -5.06 8.85
C HIS A 369 -14.24 -5.87 9.59
N LEU A 370 -14.15 -5.96 10.93
CA LEU A 370 -15.17 -6.65 11.75
C LEU A 370 -16.53 -5.94 11.68
N TRP A 371 -16.57 -4.62 11.58
CA TRP A 371 -17.79 -3.86 11.37
C TRP A 371 -18.42 -4.15 10.00
N HIS A 372 -17.64 -4.17 8.91
CA HIS A 372 -18.12 -4.56 7.59
C HIS A 372 -18.64 -6.01 7.52
N LEU A 373 -18.04 -6.91 8.30
CA LEU A 373 -18.53 -8.29 8.44
C LEU A 373 -19.79 -8.40 9.32
N GLY A 374 -20.29 -7.29 9.89
CA GLY A 374 -21.44 -7.30 10.80
C GLY A 374 -21.17 -7.95 12.15
N GLN A 375 -19.91 -8.19 12.52
CA GLN A 375 -19.51 -8.76 13.82
C GLN A 375 -19.36 -7.70 14.91
N LEU A 376 -19.14 -6.43 14.50
CA LEU A 376 -19.18 -5.27 15.38
C LEU A 376 -20.25 -4.29 14.91
N ARG A 377 -20.83 -3.58 15.86
CA ARG A 377 -21.55 -2.32 15.63
C ARG A 377 -20.70 -1.17 16.12
N ARG A 378 -20.90 0.03 15.57
CA ARG A 378 -20.19 1.22 16.00
C ARG A 378 -21.13 2.38 16.30
N GLY A 379 -20.73 3.23 17.23
CA GLY A 379 -21.43 4.46 17.58
C GLY A 379 -20.48 5.45 18.23
N ARG A 380 -20.92 6.69 18.40
CA ARG A 380 -20.12 7.69 19.13
C ARG A 380 -20.56 7.74 20.58
N ASP A 381 -19.59 7.82 21.50
CA ASP A 381 -19.86 8.08 22.91
C ASP A 381 -20.17 9.57 23.16
N THR A 382 -20.44 9.94 24.42
CA THR A 382 -20.75 11.31 24.84
C THR A 382 -19.62 12.32 24.61
N HIS A 383 -18.39 11.84 24.35
CA HIS A 383 -17.22 12.64 24.03
C HIS A 383 -16.94 12.69 22.51
N GLY A 384 -17.81 12.08 21.70
CA GLY A 384 -17.66 12.03 20.24
C GLY A 384 -16.66 10.98 19.74
N VAL A 385 -16.17 10.10 20.61
CA VAL A 385 -15.23 9.04 20.26
C VAL A 385 -15.97 7.83 19.69
N TRP A 386 -15.48 7.28 18.58
CA TRP A 386 -15.99 6.04 18.03
C TRP A 386 -15.75 4.86 18.96
N ARG A 387 -16.83 4.15 19.30
CA ARG A 387 -16.83 2.92 20.06
C ARG A 387 -17.36 1.78 19.22
N PHE A 388 -16.68 0.66 19.29
CA PHE A 388 -17.03 -0.58 18.61
C PHE A 388 -17.39 -1.62 19.65
N GLU A 389 -18.48 -2.34 19.43
CA GLU A 389 -19.03 -3.33 20.35
C GLU A 389 -19.47 -4.55 19.56
N ALA A 390 -19.24 -5.76 20.09
CA ALA A 390 -19.69 -7.00 19.44
C ALA A 390 -21.21 -7.07 19.33
N VAL A 391 -21.69 -7.65 18.23
CA VAL A 391 -23.10 -7.85 17.95
C VAL A 391 -23.59 -9.15 18.57
#